data_05ebb9a95b84e8af5e8f83d9c9be05ba
#
_entry.id   05ebb9a95b84e8af5e8f83d9c9be05ba
#
_cell.length_a   1.000
_cell.length_b   1.000
_cell.length_c   1.000
_cell.angle_alpha   90.00
_cell.angle_beta   90.00
_cell.angle_gamma   90.00
#
_symmetry.space_group_name_H-M   'P 1'
#
loop_
_entity.id
_entity.type
_entity.pdbx_description
1 polymer ?
#
loop_
_entity_poly.entity_id
_entity_poly.type
_entity_poly.pdbx_seq_one_letter_code
_entity_poly.pdbx_strand_id
1 'polypeptide(L)'
;LELKAAETPLPAEKADAALVDKAWRAMTDVHQFFGLLKLHYLSRQQAFRLVGDDLACQVENNALALLLETARQHGNEIMIFVGNRGCVQIFTGAVEKVVPMKGWLNIFNPTFTLHLLEETIAESWVTRKPTADGHVTSLELFAADGTQIAQLYGQRTEGEPEQSQWRSQIDALTPKGLAA
;
A
#
# COMPACT_ATOMS: atom_id res chain seq x y z
N LEU A 1 -7.37 30.31 -2.63
CA LEU A 1 -7.90 28.94 -2.50
C LEU A 1 -7.74 28.52 -1.05
N GLU A 2 -8.81 28.60 -0.25
CA GLU A 2 -8.78 27.99 1.09
C GLU A 2 -8.83 26.48 0.92
N LEU A 3 -7.74 25.81 1.30
CA LEU A 3 -7.73 24.37 1.42
C LEU A 3 -8.65 23.98 2.59
N LYS A 4 -9.76 23.31 2.31
CA LYS A 4 -10.57 22.70 3.36
C LYS A 4 -9.67 21.83 4.23
N ALA A 5 -9.71 22.04 5.54
CA ALA A 5 -9.08 21.12 6.49
C ALA A 5 -9.60 19.70 6.23
N ALA A 6 -8.72 18.71 6.26
CA ALA A 6 -9.14 17.32 6.19
C ALA A 6 -10.12 17.06 7.36
N GLU A 7 -11.27 16.47 7.07
CA GLU A 7 -12.20 16.04 8.12
C GLU A 7 -11.47 15.06 9.02
N THR A 8 -11.44 15.33 10.32
CA THR A 8 -10.80 14.43 11.29
C THR A 8 -11.60 13.14 11.34
N PRO A 9 -11.00 11.98 11.08
CA PRO A 9 -11.69 10.71 11.19
C PRO A 9 -12.30 10.55 12.59
N LEU A 10 -13.49 9.95 12.66
CA LEU A 10 -14.07 9.56 13.96
C LEU A 10 -13.15 8.57 14.68
N PRO A 11 -13.16 8.55 16.03
CA PRO A 11 -12.47 7.49 16.76
C PRO A 11 -12.92 6.11 16.25
N ALA A 12 -11.96 5.21 15.97
CA ALA A 12 -12.23 3.88 15.44
C ALA A 12 -13.21 3.05 16.31
N GLU A 13 -13.30 3.35 17.58
CA GLU A 13 -14.23 2.74 18.55
C GLU A 13 -15.73 2.90 18.18
N LYS A 14 -16.05 3.84 17.30
CA LYS A 14 -17.44 4.07 16.85
C LYS A 14 -17.76 3.40 15.50
N ALA A 15 -16.77 2.85 14.81
CA ALA A 15 -16.99 2.17 13.55
C ALA A 15 -17.37 0.70 13.79
N ASP A 16 -18.42 0.24 13.07
CA ASP A 16 -18.82 -1.17 13.09
C ASP A 16 -17.88 -1.98 12.20
N ALA A 17 -16.98 -2.75 12.81
CA ALA A 17 -16.00 -3.56 12.12
C ALA A 17 -16.64 -4.56 11.15
N ALA A 18 -17.78 -5.16 11.52
CA ALA A 18 -18.47 -6.13 10.67
C ALA A 18 -19.04 -5.48 9.40
N LEU A 19 -19.57 -4.25 9.52
CA LEU A 19 -20.05 -3.50 8.37
C LEU A 19 -18.91 -3.08 7.45
N VAL A 20 -17.78 -2.64 8.01
CA VAL A 20 -16.60 -2.26 7.23
C VAL A 20 -16.01 -3.46 6.49
N ASP A 21 -15.85 -4.60 7.16
CA ASP A 21 -15.34 -5.84 6.56
C ASP A 21 -16.27 -6.32 5.43
N LYS A 22 -17.59 -6.32 5.67
CA LYS A 22 -18.59 -6.69 4.65
C LYS A 22 -18.54 -5.76 3.44
N ALA A 23 -18.44 -4.44 3.67
CA ALA A 23 -18.37 -3.46 2.59
C ALA A 23 -17.08 -3.61 1.77
N TRP A 24 -15.96 -3.90 2.43
CA TRP A 24 -14.68 -4.15 1.76
C TRP A 24 -14.76 -5.40 0.86
N ARG A 25 -15.28 -6.51 1.38
CA ARG A 25 -15.46 -7.77 0.62
C ARG A 25 -16.42 -7.64 -0.56
N ALA A 26 -17.35 -6.71 -0.51
CA ALA A 26 -18.31 -6.44 -1.59
C ALA A 26 -17.77 -5.54 -2.70
N MET A 27 -16.54 -5.03 -2.57
CA MET A 27 -15.93 -4.19 -3.60
C MET A 27 -15.72 -4.98 -4.91
N THR A 28 -15.87 -4.27 -6.03
CA THR A 28 -15.63 -4.77 -7.39
C THR A 28 -14.63 -3.90 -8.15
N ASP A 29 -14.20 -2.78 -7.55
CA ASP A 29 -13.22 -1.85 -8.09
C ASP A 29 -12.44 -1.19 -6.94
N VAL A 30 -11.12 -1.04 -7.10
CA VAL A 30 -10.23 -0.46 -6.07
C VAL A 30 -10.58 0.99 -5.71
N HIS A 31 -11.15 1.76 -6.63
CA HIS A 31 -11.54 3.16 -6.40
C HIS A 31 -12.71 3.28 -5.42
N GLN A 32 -13.53 2.24 -5.26
CA GLN A 32 -14.61 2.19 -4.27
C GLN A 32 -14.09 2.27 -2.83
N PHE A 33 -12.82 1.91 -2.59
CA PHE A 33 -12.22 1.98 -1.27
C PHE A 33 -12.23 3.40 -0.68
N PHE A 34 -12.04 4.41 -1.52
CA PHE A 34 -12.12 5.80 -1.07
C PHE A 34 -13.52 6.18 -0.56
N GLY A 35 -14.55 5.71 -1.26
CA GLY A 35 -15.94 5.87 -0.85
C GLY A 35 -16.26 5.17 0.46
N LEU A 36 -15.73 3.96 0.66
CA LEU A 36 -15.85 3.20 1.90
C LEU A 36 -15.26 3.96 3.09
N LEU A 37 -14.03 4.47 2.96
CA LEU A 37 -13.38 5.26 4.01
C LEU A 37 -14.20 6.50 4.38
N LYS A 38 -14.69 7.21 3.37
CA LYS A 38 -15.51 8.42 3.56
C LYS A 38 -16.84 8.11 4.24
N LEU A 39 -17.52 7.05 3.82
CA LEU A 39 -18.82 6.63 4.37
C LEU A 39 -18.71 6.28 5.86
N HIS A 40 -17.63 5.63 6.26
CA HIS A 40 -17.41 5.19 7.64
C HIS A 40 -16.55 6.16 8.46
N TYR A 41 -16.16 7.31 7.90
CA TYR A 41 -15.29 8.31 8.54
C TYR A 41 -13.96 7.73 9.07
N LEU A 42 -13.34 6.85 8.30
CA LEU A 42 -12.12 6.15 8.66
C LEU A 42 -10.90 6.66 7.90
N SER A 43 -9.75 6.68 8.57
CA SER A 43 -8.46 6.67 7.88
C SER A 43 -8.20 5.28 7.29
N ARG A 44 -7.23 5.19 6.37
CA ARG A 44 -6.84 3.89 5.78
C ARG A 44 -6.42 2.91 6.86
N GLN A 45 -5.53 3.31 7.77
CA GLN A 45 -5.02 2.47 8.85
C GLN A 45 -6.12 2.03 9.84
N GLN A 46 -7.10 2.90 10.12
CA GLN A 46 -8.25 2.51 10.93
C GLN A 46 -9.08 1.42 10.25
N ALA A 47 -9.34 1.55 8.95
CA ALA A 47 -10.04 0.52 8.19
C ALA A 47 -9.25 -0.80 8.14
N PHE A 48 -7.94 -0.75 7.97
CA PHE A 48 -7.07 -1.94 7.95
C PHE A 48 -7.16 -2.74 9.26
N ARG A 49 -7.26 -2.06 10.41
CA ARG A 49 -7.38 -2.71 11.73
C ARG A 49 -8.76 -3.30 12.02
N LEU A 50 -9.77 -2.95 11.24
CA LEU A 50 -11.16 -3.39 11.46
C LEU A 50 -11.55 -4.61 10.62
N VAL A 51 -10.77 -4.94 9.60
CA VAL A 51 -11.08 -6.03 8.66
C VAL A 51 -10.23 -7.27 8.97
N GLY A 52 -10.60 -8.40 8.36
CA GLY A 52 -9.84 -9.63 8.51
C GLY A 52 -8.41 -9.53 7.95
N ASP A 53 -7.48 -10.29 8.53
CA ASP A 53 -6.06 -10.32 8.12
C ASP A 53 -5.86 -10.78 6.66
N ASP A 54 -6.84 -11.45 6.09
CA ASP A 54 -6.88 -11.80 4.67
C ASP A 54 -7.09 -10.58 3.76
N LEU A 55 -7.67 -9.49 4.28
CA LEU A 55 -7.88 -8.24 3.55
C LEU A 55 -6.80 -7.19 3.85
N ALA A 56 -6.35 -7.10 5.09
CA ALA A 56 -5.28 -6.19 5.50
C ALA A 56 -4.47 -6.81 6.63
N CYS A 57 -3.16 -6.91 6.43
CA CYS A 57 -2.22 -7.47 7.40
C CYS A 57 -1.03 -6.54 7.57
N GLN A 58 -0.70 -6.21 8.82
CA GLN A 58 0.50 -5.44 9.11
C GLN A 58 1.73 -6.34 8.96
N VAL A 59 2.75 -5.83 8.26
CA VAL A 59 4.01 -6.54 8.04
C VAL A 59 5.18 -5.77 8.66
N GLU A 60 6.34 -6.40 8.75
CA GLU A 60 7.56 -5.75 9.25
C GLU A 60 7.98 -4.59 8.34
N ASN A 61 8.60 -3.55 8.92
CA ASN A 61 8.94 -2.33 8.18
C ASN A 61 10.10 -2.47 7.20
N ASN A 62 10.79 -3.61 7.17
CA ASN A 62 11.75 -3.95 6.14
C ASN A 62 11.09 -4.46 4.84
N ALA A 63 9.76 -4.55 4.80
CA ALA A 63 8.99 -5.06 3.67
C ALA A 63 9.30 -4.33 2.36
N LEU A 64 9.45 -3.00 2.41
CA LEU A 64 9.78 -2.21 1.22
C LEU A 64 11.10 -2.65 0.59
N ALA A 65 12.16 -2.75 1.40
CA ALA A 65 13.49 -3.13 0.91
C ALA A 65 13.50 -4.54 0.31
N LEU A 66 12.84 -5.49 0.98
CA LEU A 66 12.70 -6.87 0.50
C LEU A 66 11.92 -6.93 -0.81
N LEU A 67 10.80 -6.23 -0.89
CA LEU A 67 9.92 -6.25 -2.07
C LEU A 67 10.60 -5.62 -3.29
N LEU A 68 11.27 -4.48 -3.12
CA LEU A 68 11.99 -3.82 -4.21
C LEU A 68 13.15 -4.67 -4.72
N GLU A 69 13.91 -5.30 -3.83
CA GLU A 69 15.01 -6.19 -4.23
C GLU A 69 14.50 -7.44 -4.95
N THR A 70 13.40 -8.02 -4.47
CA THR A 70 12.79 -9.19 -5.11
C THR A 70 12.23 -8.84 -6.49
N ALA A 71 11.53 -7.70 -6.63
CA ALA A 71 11.04 -7.22 -7.91
C ALA A 71 12.19 -6.93 -8.89
N ARG A 72 13.29 -6.34 -8.40
CA ARG A 72 14.50 -6.11 -9.20
C ARG A 72 15.10 -7.42 -9.71
N GLN A 73 15.23 -8.43 -8.85
CA GLN A 73 15.79 -9.74 -9.23
C GLN A 73 14.94 -10.48 -10.24
N HIS A 74 13.62 -10.39 -10.11
CA HIS A 74 12.69 -11.09 -10.99
C HIS A 74 12.34 -10.29 -12.25
N GLY A 75 12.62 -8.98 -12.28
CA GLY A 75 12.38 -8.13 -13.44
C GLY A 75 10.90 -7.86 -13.75
N ASN A 76 9.99 -8.18 -12.85
CA ASN A 76 8.57 -7.87 -13.05
C ASN A 76 8.30 -6.38 -12.85
N GLU A 77 7.39 -5.84 -13.65
CA GLU A 77 7.00 -4.44 -13.58
C GLU A 77 6.10 -4.18 -12.36
N ILE A 78 6.37 -3.08 -11.67
CA ILE A 78 5.60 -2.62 -10.52
C ILE A 78 5.13 -1.18 -10.73
N MET A 79 4.19 -0.76 -9.90
CA MET A 79 3.75 0.63 -9.82
C MET A 79 4.07 1.18 -8.43
N ILE A 80 4.61 2.40 -8.39
CA ILE A 80 4.89 3.11 -7.14
C ILE A 80 4.14 4.44 -7.18
N PHE A 81 3.30 4.68 -6.17
CA PHE A 81 2.54 5.89 -5.99
C PHE A 81 3.09 6.68 -4.81
N VAL A 82 3.49 7.91 -5.02
CA VAL A 82 3.90 8.85 -3.98
C VAL A 82 3.08 10.12 -4.14
N GLY A 83 2.31 10.46 -3.12
CA GLY A 83 1.37 11.56 -3.20
C GLY A 83 1.43 12.53 -2.04
N ASN A 84 0.82 13.68 -2.25
CA ASN A 84 0.50 14.66 -1.23
C ASN A 84 -0.92 15.21 -1.48
N ARG A 85 -1.32 16.27 -0.79
CA ARG A 85 -2.66 16.88 -0.96
C ARG A 85 -2.93 17.45 -2.35
N GLY A 86 -1.90 17.72 -3.13
CA GLY A 86 -2.01 18.43 -4.40
C GLY A 86 -1.76 17.56 -5.63
N CYS A 87 -0.96 16.51 -5.51
CA CYS A 87 -0.60 15.65 -6.64
C CYS A 87 -0.19 14.24 -6.20
N VAL A 88 -0.21 13.33 -7.17
CA VAL A 88 0.35 11.97 -7.04
C VAL A 88 1.35 11.77 -8.17
N GLN A 89 2.55 11.34 -7.82
CA GLN A 89 3.55 10.86 -8.78
C GLN A 89 3.42 9.35 -8.90
N ILE A 90 3.41 8.84 -10.11
CA ILE A 90 3.26 7.41 -10.40
C ILE A 90 4.41 6.96 -11.28
N PHE A 91 5.14 5.96 -10.81
CA PHE A 91 6.08 5.19 -11.61
C PHE A 91 5.45 3.86 -12.01
N THR A 92 5.66 3.43 -13.24
CA THR A 92 5.33 2.09 -13.73
C THR A 92 6.50 1.55 -14.52
N GLY A 93 6.99 0.37 -14.15
CA GLY A 93 8.11 -0.27 -14.84
C GLY A 93 8.87 -1.27 -13.97
N ALA A 94 9.92 -1.84 -14.54
CA ALA A 94 10.85 -2.69 -13.80
C ALA A 94 11.80 -1.84 -12.94
N VAL A 95 12.10 -2.32 -11.74
CA VAL A 95 13.13 -1.71 -10.88
C VAL A 95 14.48 -2.22 -11.31
N GLU A 96 15.38 -1.32 -11.72
CA GLU A 96 16.68 -1.70 -12.27
C GLU A 96 17.80 -1.66 -11.21
N LYS A 97 17.80 -0.64 -10.36
CA LYS A 97 18.85 -0.44 -9.37
C LYS A 97 18.30 0.04 -8.03
N VAL A 98 18.51 -0.77 -6.98
CA VAL A 98 18.17 -0.44 -5.59
C VAL A 98 19.47 -0.27 -4.81
N VAL A 99 19.63 0.89 -4.16
CA VAL A 99 20.85 1.23 -3.43
C VAL A 99 20.51 1.73 -2.02
N PRO A 100 20.63 0.88 -0.99
CA PRO A 100 20.60 1.34 0.39
C PRO A 100 21.85 2.19 0.70
N MET A 101 21.64 3.37 1.29
CA MET A 101 22.75 4.25 1.65
C MET A 101 22.39 5.15 2.83
N LYS A 102 23.06 4.99 3.96
CA LYS A 102 22.93 5.85 5.16
C LYS A 102 21.48 6.01 5.64
N GLY A 103 20.72 4.91 5.69
CA GLY A 103 19.32 4.90 6.11
C GLY A 103 18.31 5.30 5.00
N TRP A 104 18.80 5.68 3.83
CA TRP A 104 17.97 5.90 2.65
C TRP A 104 17.92 4.66 1.78
N LEU A 105 16.74 4.33 1.31
CA LEU A 105 16.51 3.37 0.24
C LEU A 105 16.31 4.14 -1.07
N ASN A 106 17.14 3.84 -2.06
CA ASN A 106 17.16 4.59 -3.31
C ASN A 106 16.87 3.67 -4.49
N ILE A 107 16.05 4.15 -5.42
CA ILE A 107 15.91 3.56 -6.75
C ILE A 107 16.54 4.53 -7.75
N PHE A 108 17.43 4.02 -8.59
CA PHE A 108 18.07 4.76 -9.67
C PHE A 108 17.79 4.05 -11.00
N ASN A 109 16.67 4.37 -11.61
CA ASN A 109 16.38 3.99 -12.98
C ASN A 109 16.79 5.13 -13.94
N PRO A 110 16.98 4.87 -15.24
CA PRO A 110 17.36 5.92 -16.21
C PRO A 110 16.38 7.09 -16.25
N THR A 111 15.09 6.83 -16.04
CA THR A 111 14.02 7.85 -16.14
C THR A 111 13.26 8.06 -14.84
N PHE A 112 13.66 7.39 -13.77
CA PHE A 112 12.98 7.45 -12.47
C PHE A 112 13.97 7.34 -11.32
N THR A 113 13.81 8.21 -10.33
CA THR A 113 14.59 8.17 -9.09
C THR A 113 13.63 8.26 -7.91
N LEU A 114 13.82 7.40 -6.93
CA LEU A 114 13.15 7.46 -5.63
C LEU A 114 14.19 7.54 -4.52
N HIS A 115 13.98 8.44 -3.56
CA HIS A 115 14.72 8.50 -2.32
C HIS A 115 13.72 8.37 -1.17
N LEU A 116 13.86 7.35 -0.34
CA LEU A 116 12.99 7.11 0.80
C LEU A 116 13.84 6.88 2.05
N LEU A 117 13.55 7.65 3.09
CA LEU A 117 14.21 7.53 4.40
C LEU A 117 13.51 6.43 5.20
N GLU A 118 14.14 5.26 5.35
CA GLU A 118 13.52 4.06 5.92
C GLU A 118 13.05 4.25 7.37
N GLU A 119 13.76 5.04 8.18
CA GLU A 119 13.38 5.31 9.57
C GLU A 119 12.05 6.07 9.72
N THR A 120 11.55 6.68 8.63
CA THR A 120 10.25 7.37 8.65
C THR A 120 9.07 6.40 8.52
N ILE A 121 9.31 5.16 8.15
CA ILE A 121 8.27 4.12 8.04
C ILE A 121 7.90 3.65 9.45
N ALA A 122 6.73 4.05 9.93
CA ALA A 122 6.19 3.59 11.20
C ALA A 122 5.35 2.32 11.05
N GLU A 123 4.60 2.21 9.95
CA GLU A 123 3.76 1.05 9.66
C GLU A 123 3.85 0.66 8.19
N SER A 124 3.89 -0.64 7.94
CA SER A 124 3.80 -1.26 6.63
C SER A 124 2.63 -2.23 6.62
N TRP A 125 1.77 -2.11 5.60
CA TRP A 125 0.55 -2.90 5.48
C TRP A 125 0.44 -3.55 4.11
N VAL A 126 0.16 -4.85 4.10
CA VAL A 126 -0.32 -5.55 2.90
C VAL A 126 -1.84 -5.43 2.86
N THR A 127 -2.40 -5.00 1.74
CA THR A 127 -3.85 -4.96 1.55
C THR A 127 -4.28 -5.75 0.32
N ARG A 128 -5.47 -6.33 0.37
CA ARG A 128 -6.10 -7.04 -0.74
C ARG A 128 -7.50 -6.47 -0.96
N LYS A 129 -7.69 -5.85 -2.11
CA LYS A 129 -8.97 -5.22 -2.47
C LYS A 129 -9.62 -6.02 -3.59
N PRO A 130 -10.83 -6.56 -3.38
CA PRO A 130 -11.54 -7.29 -4.41
C PRO A 130 -11.87 -6.41 -5.61
N THR A 131 -11.75 -6.98 -6.80
CA THR A 131 -12.19 -6.37 -8.07
C THR A 131 -12.92 -7.41 -8.91
N ALA A 132 -13.53 -6.99 -10.02
CA ALA A 132 -14.14 -7.90 -10.98
C ALA A 132 -13.14 -8.91 -11.58
N ASP A 133 -11.85 -8.56 -11.62
CA ASP A 133 -10.77 -9.37 -12.18
C ASP A 133 -9.97 -10.15 -11.12
N GLY A 134 -10.50 -10.29 -9.92
CA GLY A 134 -9.82 -10.83 -8.75
C GLY A 134 -9.36 -9.72 -7.80
N HIS A 135 -8.65 -10.07 -6.73
CA HIS A 135 -8.16 -9.05 -5.81
C HIS A 135 -6.88 -8.37 -6.31
N VAL A 136 -6.72 -7.11 -5.95
CA VAL A 136 -5.51 -6.30 -6.17
C VAL A 136 -4.77 -6.17 -4.84
N THR A 137 -3.50 -6.51 -4.85
CA THR A 137 -2.64 -6.56 -3.67
C THR A 137 -1.70 -5.36 -3.65
N SER A 138 -1.58 -4.68 -2.50
CA SER A 138 -0.67 -3.56 -2.32
C SER A 138 0.21 -3.71 -1.10
N LEU A 139 1.37 -3.04 -1.12
CA LEU A 139 2.13 -2.66 0.06
C LEU A 139 1.92 -1.17 0.28
N GLU A 140 1.45 -0.79 1.46
CA GLU A 140 1.18 0.59 1.83
C GLU A 140 2.00 1.01 3.04
N LEU A 141 2.69 2.15 2.96
CA LEU A 141 3.64 2.63 3.95
C LEU A 141 3.15 3.91 4.59
N PHE A 142 3.24 3.99 5.92
CA PHE A 142 2.78 5.13 6.70
C PHE A 142 3.82 5.62 7.69
N ALA A 143 3.91 6.93 7.84
CA ALA A 143 4.68 7.59 8.89
C ALA A 143 3.94 7.56 10.24
N ALA A 144 4.63 7.93 11.32
CA ALA A 144 4.10 7.90 12.68
C ALA A 144 2.87 8.82 12.88
N ASP A 145 2.77 9.88 12.11
CA ASP A 145 1.62 10.81 12.13
C ASP A 145 0.43 10.35 11.28
N GLY A 146 0.50 9.15 10.68
CA GLY A 146 -0.50 8.60 9.79
C GLY A 146 -0.41 9.06 8.34
N THR A 147 0.57 9.89 7.99
CA THR A 147 0.82 10.30 6.60
C THR A 147 1.19 9.08 5.77
N GLN A 148 0.51 8.88 4.65
CA GLN A 148 0.87 7.84 3.70
C GLN A 148 2.13 8.23 2.94
N ILE A 149 3.19 7.42 3.05
CA ILE A 149 4.47 7.64 2.40
C ILE A 149 4.41 7.19 0.95
N ALA A 150 3.96 5.97 0.71
CA ALA A 150 3.88 5.38 -0.62
C ALA A 150 2.89 4.21 -0.65
N GLN A 151 2.45 3.86 -1.87
CA GLN A 151 1.73 2.63 -2.18
C GLN A 151 2.45 1.93 -3.34
N LEU A 152 2.61 0.62 -3.23
CA LEU A 152 3.21 -0.21 -4.26
C LEU A 152 2.20 -1.27 -4.73
N TYR A 153 2.15 -1.47 -6.04
CA TYR A 153 1.31 -2.45 -6.72
C TYR A 153 2.14 -3.19 -7.78
N GLY A 154 1.73 -4.40 -8.15
CA GLY A 154 2.16 -4.98 -9.42
C GLY A 154 1.54 -4.22 -10.60
N GLN A 155 2.29 -4.06 -11.67
CA GLN A 155 1.71 -3.51 -12.91
C GLN A 155 0.59 -4.45 -13.38
N ARG A 156 -0.55 -3.87 -13.72
CA ARG A 156 -1.76 -4.59 -14.12
C ARG A 156 -2.40 -3.93 -15.32
N THR A 157 -2.91 -4.74 -16.23
CA THR A 157 -3.79 -4.30 -17.31
C THR A 157 -5.24 -4.42 -16.85
N GLU A 158 -6.06 -3.41 -17.13
CA GLU A 158 -7.50 -3.44 -16.84
C GLU A 158 -8.16 -4.62 -17.57
N GLY A 159 -9.03 -5.36 -16.87
CA GLY A 159 -9.67 -6.56 -17.38
C GLY A 159 -8.84 -7.84 -17.23
N GLU A 160 -7.64 -7.77 -16.66
CA GLU A 160 -6.79 -8.91 -16.41
C GLU A 160 -6.48 -9.11 -14.92
N PRO A 161 -6.28 -10.36 -14.47
CA PRO A 161 -5.86 -10.64 -13.10
C PRO A 161 -4.49 -10.03 -12.82
N GLU A 162 -4.24 -9.75 -11.54
CA GLU A 162 -2.94 -9.32 -11.04
C GLU A 162 -1.85 -10.36 -11.30
N GLN A 163 -0.62 -9.92 -11.52
CA GLN A 163 0.55 -10.80 -11.72
C GLN A 163 0.69 -11.80 -10.57
N SER A 164 0.78 -13.09 -10.90
CA SER A 164 1.02 -14.15 -9.90
C SER A 164 2.36 -13.98 -9.19
N GLN A 165 3.38 -13.47 -9.91
CA GLN A 165 4.70 -13.19 -9.37
C GLN A 165 4.66 -12.09 -8.31
N TRP A 166 3.92 -11.00 -8.55
CA TRP A 166 3.68 -9.95 -7.56
C TRP A 166 3.01 -10.49 -6.29
N ARG A 167 1.96 -11.32 -6.46
CA ARG A 167 1.28 -11.96 -5.32
C ARG A 167 2.25 -12.80 -4.48
N SER A 168 3.08 -13.62 -5.13
CA SER A 168 4.07 -14.44 -4.45
C SER A 168 5.10 -13.60 -3.69
N GLN A 169 5.52 -12.47 -4.26
CA GLN A 169 6.45 -11.53 -3.61
C GLN A 169 5.83 -10.89 -2.37
N ILE A 170 4.56 -10.49 -2.43
CA ILE A 170 3.82 -9.94 -1.29
C ILE A 170 3.58 -11.01 -0.22
N ASP A 171 3.21 -12.22 -0.60
CA ASP A 171 2.94 -13.32 0.34
C ASP A 171 4.21 -13.80 1.09
N ALA A 172 5.39 -13.50 0.54
CA ALA A 172 6.67 -13.77 1.20
C ALA A 172 7.06 -12.74 2.27
N LEU A 173 6.32 -11.63 2.41
CA LEU A 173 6.58 -10.61 3.43
C LEU A 173 6.20 -11.13 4.82
N THR A 174 7.03 -10.81 5.81
CA THR A 174 6.83 -11.29 7.18
C THR A 174 5.74 -10.48 7.90
N PRO A 175 4.66 -11.11 8.39
CA PRO A 175 3.69 -10.44 9.24
C PRO A 175 4.34 -9.88 10.50
N LYS A 176 3.88 -8.74 10.97
CA LYS A 176 4.41 -8.10 12.18
C LYS A 176 4.17 -8.97 13.41
N GLY A 177 5.23 -9.16 14.20
CA GLY A 177 5.19 -9.97 15.42
C GLY A 177 5.40 -11.48 15.22
N LEU A 178 5.64 -11.93 13.98
CA LEU A 178 6.04 -13.30 13.64
C LEU A 178 7.53 -13.43 13.28
N ALA A 179 8.29 -12.34 13.34
CA ALA A 179 9.74 -12.41 13.19
C ALA A 179 10.32 -13.19 14.38
N ALA A 180 11.01 -14.30 14.08
CA ALA A 180 11.67 -15.14 15.07
C ALA A 180 12.93 -14.48 15.64
#